data_cff2c42f375cbdf033614849bad76c23
#
_entry.id   cff2c42f375cbdf033614849bad76c23
#
_cell.length_a   1.000
_cell.length_b   1.000
_cell.length_c   1.000
_cell.angle_alpha   90.00
_cell.angle_beta   90.00
_cell.angle_gamma   90.00
#
_symmetry.space_group_name_H-M   'P 1'
#
loop_
_entity.id
_entity.type
_entity.pdbx_description
1 polymer ?
#
loop_
_entity_poly.entity_id
_entity_poly.type
_entity_poly.pdbx_seq_one_letter_code
_entity_poly.pdbx_strand_id
1 'polypeptide(L)'
;MRTHVDNDPMVIIVDDFAGSGASLVKGISGFHKSVDPKVWRSFVASGRISVFVMFAFPEAIEQLRKSYPELHVVAANTLGDELRALASDASIFEDEADHRFARDMLLQIGRELYPDAPLGFGDMGALVAFHNAVPNNTLPIFWSNGRSDRPWKPLFPRA
;
A
#
# COMPACT_ATOMS: atom_id res chain seq x y z
N MET A 1 3.84 -38.79 27.27
CA MET A 1 3.94 -38.29 25.89
C MET A 1 4.54 -36.88 25.96
N ARG A 2 5.84 -36.71 25.70
CA ARG A 2 6.49 -35.39 25.68
C ARG A 2 6.25 -34.80 24.30
N THR A 3 5.41 -33.83 24.20
CA THR A 3 5.30 -32.97 23.01
C THR A 3 6.60 -32.16 22.91
N HIS A 4 7.51 -32.56 22.02
CA HIS A 4 8.56 -31.67 21.55
C HIS A 4 7.84 -30.55 20.79
N VAL A 5 7.67 -29.39 21.41
CA VAL A 5 7.43 -28.16 20.71
C VAL A 5 8.77 -27.83 20.04
N ASP A 6 8.85 -28.00 18.72
CA ASP A 6 9.99 -27.53 17.94
C ASP A 6 10.09 -26.03 18.17
N ASN A 7 11.08 -25.62 18.95
CA ASN A 7 11.37 -24.20 19.25
C ASN A 7 12.10 -23.52 18.09
N ASP A 8 11.74 -23.83 16.85
CA ASP A 8 12.31 -23.18 15.69
C ASP A 8 11.59 -21.83 15.45
N PRO A 9 12.27 -20.70 15.66
CA PRO A 9 11.63 -19.39 15.54
C PRO A 9 11.18 -19.14 14.10
N MET A 10 9.98 -18.56 13.95
CA MET A 10 9.44 -18.08 12.69
C MET A 10 9.43 -16.54 12.71
N VAL A 11 9.76 -15.93 11.58
CA VAL A 11 9.62 -14.47 11.37
C VAL A 11 8.39 -14.22 10.52
N ILE A 12 7.46 -13.45 11.07
CA ILE A 12 6.27 -13.01 10.36
C ILE A 12 6.31 -11.48 10.27
N ILE A 13 6.38 -10.96 9.05
CA ILE A 13 6.27 -9.53 8.76
C ILE A 13 4.81 -9.25 8.45
N VAL A 14 4.20 -8.33 9.19
CA VAL A 14 2.77 -8.00 9.04
C VAL A 14 2.64 -6.53 8.66
N ASP A 15 1.75 -6.24 7.70
CA ASP A 15 1.36 -4.89 7.32
C ASP A 15 -0.16 -4.84 7.15
N ASP A 16 -0.79 -3.72 7.47
CA ASP A 16 -2.22 -3.54 7.32
C ASP A 16 -2.62 -3.21 5.87
N PHE A 17 -1.76 -2.47 5.16
CA PHE A 17 -2.06 -2.03 3.81
C PHE A 17 -0.80 -1.89 2.94
N ALA A 18 -0.86 -2.47 1.75
CA ALA A 18 0.15 -2.29 0.71
C ALA A 18 -0.49 -1.76 -0.58
N GLY A 19 -0.27 -0.49 -0.87
CA GLY A 19 -0.68 0.15 -2.13
C GLY A 19 0.26 -0.24 -3.26
N SER A 20 1.33 0.53 -3.48
CA SER A 20 2.36 0.23 -4.47
C SER A 20 3.40 -0.80 -4.01
N GLY A 21 3.41 -1.18 -2.73
CA GLY A 21 4.41 -2.06 -2.14
C GLY A 21 5.76 -1.42 -1.79
N ALA A 22 6.00 -0.16 -2.19
CA ALA A 22 7.30 0.49 -2.01
C ALA A 22 7.73 0.60 -0.53
N SER A 23 6.82 0.99 0.35
CA SER A 23 7.09 1.11 1.80
C SER A 23 7.41 -0.24 2.42
N LEU A 24 6.66 -1.26 2.06
CA LEU A 24 6.84 -2.61 2.57
C LEU A 24 8.17 -3.23 2.09
N VAL A 25 8.50 -3.07 0.80
CA VAL A 25 9.82 -3.47 0.25
C VAL A 25 10.95 -2.75 0.97
N LYS A 26 10.81 -1.44 1.22
CA LYS A 26 11.80 -0.67 1.98
C LYS A 26 11.95 -1.18 3.42
N GLY A 27 10.83 -1.47 4.09
CA GLY A 27 10.83 -2.04 5.45
C GLY A 27 11.54 -3.40 5.51
N ILE A 28 11.21 -4.31 4.58
CA ILE A 28 11.85 -5.62 4.47
C ILE A 28 13.35 -5.46 4.17
N SER A 29 13.73 -4.55 3.28
CA SER A 29 15.15 -4.26 2.99
C SER A 29 15.90 -3.77 4.22
N GLY A 30 15.28 -2.90 5.02
CA GLY A 30 15.85 -2.44 6.28
C GLY A 30 16.08 -3.59 7.27
N PHE A 31 15.06 -4.44 7.45
CA PHE A 31 15.15 -5.63 8.29
C PHE A 31 16.22 -6.60 7.79
N HIS A 32 16.21 -6.93 6.49
CA HIS A 32 17.22 -7.82 5.87
C HIS A 32 18.65 -7.33 6.14
N LYS A 33 18.90 -6.02 6.00
CA LYS A 33 20.22 -5.41 6.25
C LYS A 33 20.62 -5.43 7.74
N SER A 34 19.66 -5.50 8.66
CA SER A 34 19.92 -5.54 10.10
C SER A 34 20.18 -6.94 10.65
N VAL A 35 19.86 -7.98 9.87
CA VAL A 35 20.01 -9.39 10.25
C VAL A 35 21.32 -9.94 9.67
N ASP A 36 22.00 -10.82 10.43
CA ASP A 36 23.17 -11.53 9.90
C ASP A 36 22.82 -12.28 8.61
N PRO A 37 23.61 -12.17 7.53
CA PRO A 37 23.30 -12.80 6.24
C PRO A 37 23.17 -14.33 6.27
N LYS A 38 23.81 -15.00 7.22
CA LYS A 38 23.68 -16.46 7.38
C LYS A 38 22.34 -16.80 8.02
N VAL A 39 21.93 -15.99 9.01
CA VAL A 39 20.62 -16.13 9.68
C VAL A 39 19.50 -15.88 8.67
N TRP A 40 19.56 -14.79 7.91
CA TRP A 40 18.59 -14.50 6.84
C TRP A 40 18.43 -15.69 5.89
N ARG A 41 19.56 -16.17 5.31
CA ARG A 41 19.54 -17.31 4.39
C ARG A 41 18.97 -18.58 5.03
N SER A 42 19.25 -18.83 6.31
CA SER A 42 18.69 -19.99 7.03
C SER A 42 17.17 -19.89 7.16
N PHE A 43 16.63 -18.70 7.51
CA PHE A 43 15.18 -18.48 7.60
C PHE A 43 14.48 -18.64 6.25
N VAL A 44 15.06 -18.09 5.19
CA VAL A 44 14.55 -18.23 3.82
C VAL A 44 14.57 -19.70 3.38
N ALA A 45 15.71 -20.37 3.49
CA ALA A 45 15.87 -21.78 3.05
C ALA A 45 14.95 -22.75 3.79
N SER A 46 14.60 -22.44 5.04
CA SER A 46 13.69 -23.27 5.85
C SER A 46 12.22 -22.83 5.75
N GLY A 47 11.88 -21.82 4.93
CA GLY A 47 10.52 -21.30 4.81
C GLY A 47 9.98 -20.64 6.09
N ARG A 48 10.87 -20.20 6.99
CA ARG A 48 10.51 -19.64 8.29
C ARG A 48 10.38 -18.11 8.30
N ILE A 49 10.31 -17.48 7.13
CA ILE A 49 10.02 -16.06 6.99
C ILE A 49 8.88 -15.87 6.00
N SER A 50 7.84 -15.16 6.44
CA SER A 50 6.65 -14.90 5.64
C SER A 50 6.20 -13.45 5.79
N VAL A 51 5.54 -12.94 4.76
CA VAL A 51 4.95 -11.60 4.73
C VAL A 51 3.44 -11.74 4.63
N PHE A 52 2.72 -11.16 5.57
CA PHE A 52 1.27 -11.11 5.57
C PHE A 52 0.81 -9.65 5.45
N VAL A 53 -0.05 -9.40 4.47
CA VAL A 53 -0.66 -8.08 4.28
C VAL A 53 -2.17 -8.22 4.41
N MET A 54 -2.81 -7.36 5.20
CA MET A 54 -4.26 -7.45 5.39
C MET A 54 -5.00 -7.03 4.12
N PHE A 55 -4.62 -5.91 3.53
CA PHE A 55 -5.18 -5.39 2.27
C PHE A 55 -4.05 -5.00 1.32
N ALA A 56 -4.07 -5.52 0.11
CA ALA A 56 -3.05 -5.18 -0.88
C ALA A 56 -3.63 -5.01 -2.28
N PHE A 57 -3.14 -4.03 -3.01
CA PHE A 57 -3.32 -4.00 -4.46
C PHE A 57 -2.38 -5.01 -5.13
N PRO A 58 -2.77 -5.59 -6.30
CA PRO A 58 -1.97 -6.60 -7.00
C PRO A 58 -0.53 -6.17 -7.25
N GLU A 59 -0.30 -4.90 -7.60
CA GLU A 59 1.03 -4.34 -7.87
C GLU A 59 1.95 -4.41 -6.65
N ALA A 60 1.40 -4.25 -5.45
CA ALA A 60 2.20 -4.37 -4.23
C ALA A 60 2.73 -5.78 -4.05
N ILE A 61 1.89 -6.78 -4.31
CA ILE A 61 2.27 -8.20 -4.22
C ILE A 61 3.29 -8.55 -5.32
N GLU A 62 3.09 -8.05 -6.55
CA GLU A 62 4.04 -8.19 -7.64
C GLU A 62 5.41 -7.57 -7.30
N GLN A 63 5.39 -6.33 -6.78
CA GLN A 63 6.61 -5.63 -6.38
C GLN A 63 7.37 -6.39 -5.29
N LEU A 64 6.66 -6.95 -4.31
CA LEU A 64 7.26 -7.79 -3.26
C LEU A 64 7.87 -9.05 -3.83
N ARG A 65 7.14 -9.80 -4.64
CA ARG A 65 7.63 -11.04 -5.27
C ARG A 65 8.81 -10.80 -6.20
N LYS A 66 8.84 -9.66 -6.88
CA LYS A 66 9.96 -9.25 -7.72
C LYS A 66 11.20 -8.89 -6.91
N SER A 67 11.01 -8.22 -5.76
CA SER A 67 12.12 -7.78 -4.91
C SER A 67 12.66 -8.88 -4.00
N TYR A 68 11.80 -9.82 -3.60
CA TYR A 68 12.08 -10.92 -2.68
C TYR A 68 11.35 -12.19 -3.14
N PRO A 69 11.78 -12.80 -4.27
CA PRO A 69 11.11 -13.97 -4.85
C PRO A 69 11.14 -15.19 -3.93
N GLU A 70 12.07 -15.20 -2.98
CA GLU A 70 12.24 -16.26 -1.99
C GLU A 70 11.27 -16.18 -0.81
N LEU A 71 10.57 -15.06 -0.62
CA LEU A 71 9.65 -14.91 0.51
C LEU A 71 8.25 -15.40 0.18
N HIS A 72 7.62 -16.04 1.16
CA HIS A 72 6.21 -16.38 1.08
C HIS A 72 5.37 -15.15 1.40
N VAL A 73 4.67 -14.61 0.38
CA VAL A 73 3.84 -13.39 0.48
C VAL A 73 2.37 -13.75 0.35
N VAL A 74 1.58 -13.40 1.36
CA VAL A 74 0.14 -13.62 1.44
C VAL A 74 -0.56 -12.29 1.66
N ALA A 75 -1.55 -11.98 0.83
CA ALA A 75 -2.53 -10.93 1.10
C ALA A 75 -3.84 -11.58 1.55
N ALA A 76 -4.39 -11.11 2.67
CA ALA A 76 -5.69 -11.60 3.14
C ALA A 76 -6.82 -11.11 2.24
N ASN A 77 -6.69 -9.88 1.72
CA ASN A 77 -7.64 -9.29 0.78
C ASN A 77 -6.87 -8.61 -0.35
N THR A 78 -7.20 -8.97 -1.59
CA THR A 78 -6.70 -8.27 -2.77
C THR A 78 -7.72 -7.23 -3.18
N LEU A 79 -7.25 -5.98 -3.34
CA LEU A 79 -8.07 -4.85 -3.72
C LEU A 79 -8.08 -4.71 -5.24
N GLY A 80 -9.26 -4.60 -5.82
CA GLY A 80 -9.43 -4.45 -7.27
C GLY A 80 -9.47 -2.98 -7.72
N ASP A 81 -9.63 -2.80 -9.02
CA ASP A 81 -9.69 -1.48 -9.65
C ASP A 81 -10.96 -0.70 -9.30
N GLU A 82 -12.01 -1.36 -8.78
CA GLU A 82 -13.20 -0.72 -8.22
C GLU A 82 -12.89 0.20 -7.03
N LEU A 83 -11.72 0.02 -6.39
CA LEU A 83 -11.23 0.87 -5.31
C LEU A 83 -10.22 1.94 -5.78
N ARG A 84 -10.22 2.24 -7.08
CA ARG A 84 -9.43 3.31 -7.71
C ARG A 84 -10.36 4.27 -8.43
N ALA A 85 -10.36 5.52 -8.05
CA ALA A 85 -11.26 6.52 -8.61
C ALA A 85 -11.16 6.69 -10.13
N LEU A 86 -9.99 6.42 -10.69
CA LEU A 86 -9.66 6.70 -12.10
C LEU A 86 -9.25 5.45 -12.88
N ALA A 87 -9.59 4.26 -12.40
CA ALA A 87 -9.43 3.04 -13.18
C ALA A 87 -10.44 3.03 -14.36
N SER A 88 -10.05 2.43 -15.46
CA SER A 88 -10.87 2.40 -16.69
C SER A 88 -12.19 1.67 -16.53
N ASP A 89 -12.25 0.74 -15.58
CA ASP A 89 -13.40 -0.08 -15.23
C ASP A 89 -14.04 0.34 -13.87
N ALA A 90 -13.59 1.47 -13.30
CA ALA A 90 -14.24 2.06 -12.13
C ALA A 90 -15.67 2.47 -12.50
N SER A 91 -16.63 1.77 -11.94
CA SER A 91 -18.08 2.01 -12.14
C SER A 91 -18.60 3.31 -11.49
N ILE A 92 -17.69 4.22 -11.12
CA ILE A 92 -18.02 5.48 -10.46
C ILE A 92 -18.55 6.51 -11.46
N PHE A 93 -18.11 6.43 -12.71
CA PHE A 93 -18.52 7.34 -13.78
C PHE A 93 -19.33 6.60 -14.83
N GLU A 94 -20.44 7.21 -15.26
CA GLU A 94 -21.36 6.59 -16.23
C GLU A 94 -20.80 6.64 -17.67
N ASP A 95 -19.96 7.63 -17.96
CA ASP A 95 -19.38 7.80 -19.28
C ASP A 95 -17.91 8.27 -19.26
N GLU A 96 -17.26 8.18 -20.42
CA GLU A 96 -15.85 8.54 -20.59
C GLU A 96 -15.61 10.05 -20.48
N ALA A 97 -16.61 10.90 -20.76
CA ALA A 97 -16.46 12.34 -20.64
C ALA A 97 -16.42 12.75 -19.17
N ASP A 98 -17.30 12.17 -18.35
CA ASP A 98 -17.31 12.35 -16.89
C ASP A 98 -16.02 11.84 -16.26
N HIS A 99 -15.54 10.68 -16.71
CA HIS A 99 -14.26 10.13 -16.24
C HIS A 99 -13.09 11.07 -16.53
N ARG A 100 -13.00 11.60 -17.76
CA ARG A 100 -11.95 12.59 -18.13
C ARG A 100 -12.06 13.88 -17.34
N PHE A 101 -13.27 14.42 -17.23
CA PHE A 101 -13.51 15.63 -16.44
C PHE A 101 -13.09 15.44 -14.98
N ALA A 102 -13.49 14.34 -14.35
CA ALA A 102 -13.12 14.02 -12.98
C ALA A 102 -11.60 13.86 -12.83
N ARG A 103 -10.93 13.20 -13.77
CA ARG A 103 -9.47 13.06 -13.78
C ARG A 103 -8.77 14.42 -13.81
N ASP A 104 -9.17 15.31 -14.73
CA ASP A 104 -8.55 16.62 -14.88
C ASP A 104 -8.77 17.48 -13.63
N MET A 105 -9.99 17.45 -13.07
CA MET A 105 -10.33 18.14 -11.83
C MET A 105 -9.52 17.60 -10.64
N LEU A 106 -9.45 16.29 -10.47
CA LEU A 106 -8.70 15.66 -9.37
C LEU A 106 -7.20 15.93 -9.48
N LEU A 107 -6.65 15.94 -10.68
CA LEU A 107 -5.26 16.33 -10.94
C LEU A 107 -5.01 17.81 -10.59
N GLN A 108 -5.91 18.71 -10.98
CA GLN A 108 -5.78 20.12 -10.67
C GLN A 108 -5.82 20.36 -9.16
N ILE A 109 -6.83 19.85 -8.47
CA ILE A 109 -6.96 19.95 -7.01
C ILE A 109 -5.81 19.28 -6.30
N GLY A 110 -5.43 18.07 -6.73
CA GLY A 110 -4.34 17.32 -6.14
C GLY A 110 -2.99 18.04 -6.21
N ARG A 111 -2.70 18.73 -7.33
CA ARG A 111 -1.49 19.57 -7.46
C ARG A 111 -1.46 20.73 -6.45
N GLU A 112 -2.60 21.26 -6.08
CA GLU A 112 -2.67 22.30 -5.04
C GLU A 112 -2.52 21.70 -3.64
N LEU A 113 -3.12 20.54 -3.39
CA LEU A 113 -3.16 19.90 -2.08
C LEU A 113 -1.89 19.12 -1.75
N TYR A 114 -1.36 18.37 -2.73
CA TYR A 114 -0.20 17.50 -2.57
C TYR A 114 0.56 17.38 -3.89
N PRO A 115 1.41 18.38 -4.24
CA PRO A 115 2.08 18.47 -5.55
C PRO A 115 2.92 17.26 -5.93
N ASP A 116 3.57 16.62 -4.94
CA ASP A 116 4.46 15.48 -5.17
C ASP A 116 3.72 14.20 -5.60
N ALA A 117 2.44 14.09 -5.29
CA ALA A 117 1.60 12.96 -5.67
C ALA A 117 0.12 13.39 -5.79
N PRO A 118 -0.26 14.10 -6.85
CA PRO A 118 -1.60 14.69 -7.02
C PRO A 118 -2.76 13.70 -6.98
N LEU A 119 -2.52 12.46 -7.41
CA LEU A 119 -3.49 11.36 -7.38
C LEU A 119 -3.20 10.34 -6.27
N GLY A 120 -2.41 10.73 -5.27
CA GLY A 120 -1.88 9.81 -4.27
C GLY A 120 -0.59 9.14 -4.74
N PHE A 121 0.14 8.56 -3.80
CA PHE A 121 1.43 7.94 -4.08
C PHE A 121 1.33 6.84 -5.15
N GLY A 122 2.21 6.90 -6.14
CA GLY A 122 2.22 5.99 -7.28
C GLY A 122 1.07 6.24 -8.27
N ASP A 123 0.45 7.42 -8.23
CA ASP A 123 -0.71 7.80 -9.06
C ASP A 123 -1.89 6.82 -8.97
N MET A 124 -2.02 6.15 -7.83
CA MET A 124 -2.98 5.05 -7.66
C MET A 124 -4.43 5.53 -7.61
N GLY A 125 -4.69 6.76 -7.17
CA GLY A 125 -6.06 7.27 -7.02
C GLY A 125 -6.94 6.40 -6.11
N ALA A 126 -6.34 5.79 -5.09
CA ALA A 126 -7.04 4.83 -4.25
C ALA A 126 -8.18 5.49 -3.46
N LEU A 127 -9.26 4.73 -3.26
CA LEU A 127 -10.45 5.09 -2.48
C LEU A 127 -10.48 4.28 -1.18
N VAL A 128 -9.36 4.32 -0.44
CA VAL A 128 -9.19 3.51 0.78
C VAL A 128 -8.93 4.42 1.97
N ALA A 129 -9.70 4.24 3.03
CA ALA A 129 -9.47 4.87 4.32
C ALA A 129 -9.74 3.85 5.43
N PHE A 130 -8.91 3.85 6.46
CA PHE A 130 -9.10 3.05 7.67
C PHE A 130 -9.60 3.94 8.80
N HIS A 131 -10.14 3.32 9.84
CA HIS A 131 -10.67 4.05 11.00
C HIS A 131 -9.65 5.03 11.62
N ASN A 132 -8.38 4.67 11.64
CA ASN A 132 -7.30 5.41 12.31
C ASN A 132 -6.22 5.93 11.36
N ALA A 133 -6.32 5.67 10.07
CA ALA A 133 -5.28 6.05 9.10
C ALA A 133 -5.83 6.14 7.68
N VAL A 134 -5.22 7.02 6.89
CA VAL A 134 -5.48 7.09 5.45
C VAL A 134 -4.16 6.83 4.72
N PRO A 135 -4.11 5.80 3.86
CA PRO A 135 -2.92 5.52 3.05
C PRO A 135 -2.53 6.71 2.16
N ASN A 136 -1.24 6.88 1.93
CA ASN A 136 -0.76 7.94 1.02
C ASN A 136 -1.07 7.68 -0.46
N ASN A 137 -1.48 6.48 -0.82
CA ASN A 137 -1.98 6.11 -2.14
C ASN A 137 -3.42 6.61 -2.40
N THR A 138 -4.14 6.98 -1.33
CA THR A 138 -5.49 7.56 -1.41
C THR A 138 -5.41 8.96 -1.98
N LEU A 139 -6.43 9.35 -2.75
CA LEU A 139 -6.54 10.69 -3.32
C LEU A 139 -6.36 11.79 -2.25
N PRO A 140 -5.48 12.78 -2.47
CA PRO A 140 -5.20 13.84 -1.49
C PRO A 140 -6.41 14.64 -1.04
N ILE A 141 -7.42 14.76 -1.89
CA ILE A 141 -8.65 15.49 -1.57
C ILE A 141 -9.35 14.94 -0.31
N PHE A 142 -9.13 13.67 0.04
CA PHE A 142 -9.76 13.03 1.19
C PHE A 142 -9.00 13.23 2.50
N TRP A 143 -7.68 13.51 2.47
CA TRP A 143 -6.87 13.51 3.67
C TRP A 143 -5.93 14.71 3.84
N SER A 144 -5.61 15.46 2.75
CA SER A 144 -4.70 16.60 2.85
C SER A 144 -5.40 17.80 3.46
N ASN A 145 -4.74 18.47 4.40
CA ASN A 145 -5.24 19.73 4.97
C ASN A 145 -5.00 20.94 4.04
N GLY A 146 -4.37 20.72 2.88
CA GLY A 146 -3.96 21.80 1.99
C GLY A 146 -2.75 22.56 2.55
N ARG A 147 -2.55 23.76 2.02
CA ARG A 147 -1.49 24.68 2.42
C ARG A 147 -2.02 25.72 3.38
N SER A 148 -1.15 26.36 4.16
CA SER A 148 -1.54 27.41 5.11
C SER A 148 -2.21 28.62 4.46
N ASP A 149 -1.85 28.93 3.21
CA ASP A 149 -2.43 29.99 2.38
C ASP A 149 -3.70 29.57 1.63
N ARG A 150 -3.93 28.27 1.52
CA ARG A 150 -5.11 27.64 0.89
C ARG A 150 -5.54 26.41 1.68
N PRO A 151 -6.19 26.59 2.83
CA PRO A 151 -6.60 25.47 3.67
C PRO A 151 -7.70 24.65 2.99
N TRP A 152 -7.60 23.35 3.11
CA TRP A 152 -8.61 22.38 2.68
C TRP A 152 -9.13 21.64 3.90
N LYS A 153 -10.43 21.36 3.94
CA LYS A 153 -11.05 20.58 5.00
C LYS A 153 -11.33 19.15 4.49
N PRO A 154 -10.44 18.20 4.70
CA PRO A 154 -10.62 16.84 4.22
C PRO A 154 -11.67 16.07 5.01
N LEU A 155 -12.22 15.00 4.42
CA LEU A 155 -13.14 14.07 5.10
C LEU A 155 -12.42 13.25 6.16
N PHE A 156 -11.15 12.90 5.91
CA PHE A 156 -10.33 12.06 6.77
C PHE A 156 -8.99 12.76 7.06
N PRO A 157 -8.98 13.79 7.93
CA PRO A 157 -7.75 14.50 8.23
C PRO A 157 -6.72 13.57 8.84
N ARG A 158 -5.47 13.69 8.39
CA ARG A 158 -4.36 13.04 9.07
C ARG A 158 -4.00 13.82 10.32
N ALA A 159 -3.81 13.10 11.43
CA ALA A 159 -3.33 13.65 12.69
C ALA A 159 -1.86 14.10 12.58
#